data_508c839f5bd044b614e74ac307e38b60
#
_entry.id   508c839f5bd044b614e74ac307e38b60
#
_cell.length_a   1.000
_cell.length_b   1.000
_cell.length_c   1.000
_cell.angle_alpha   90.00
_cell.angle_beta   90.00
_cell.angle_gamma   90.00
#
_symmetry.space_group_name_H-M   'P 1'
#
loop_
_entity.id
_entity.type
_entity.pdbx_description
1 polymer ?
#
loop_
_entity_poly.entity_id
_entity_poly.type
_entity_poly.pdbx_seq_one_letter_code
_entity_poly.pdbx_strand_id
1 'polypeptide(L)'
;MTLSKTRSSFYRRLYVAYLVSQGIASIPAVIAATGMPRRTAQDTLSALGELDIVCEFEHEEGARHNIGAYVLRDWGPIDPDWVAAHAEALRQALGYPPLDEALTQ
;
A
#
# COMPACT_ATOMS: atom_id res chain seq x y z
N MET A 1 -22.92 2.81 2.01
CA MET A 1 -22.91 1.36 1.74
C MET A 1 -21.67 0.75 2.35
N THR A 2 -21.85 -0.30 3.14
CA THR A 2 -20.73 -0.95 3.81
C THR A 2 -20.06 -1.94 2.89
N LEU A 3 -18.72 -1.90 2.81
CA LEU A 3 -17.98 -2.88 2.02
C LEU A 3 -18.02 -4.25 2.71
N SER A 4 -18.08 -5.32 1.92
CA SER A 4 -17.87 -6.66 2.45
C SER A 4 -16.44 -6.79 2.94
N LYS A 5 -16.17 -7.76 3.81
CA LYS A 5 -14.80 -8.02 4.29
C LYS A 5 -13.87 -8.37 3.14
N THR A 6 -14.35 -9.16 2.19
CA THR A 6 -13.54 -9.55 1.03
C THR A 6 -13.18 -8.35 0.18
N ARG A 7 -14.16 -7.50 -0.13
CA ARG A 7 -13.90 -6.31 -0.95
C ARG A 7 -13.02 -5.32 -0.22
N SER A 8 -13.27 -5.08 1.05
CA SER A 8 -12.46 -4.19 1.87
C SER A 8 -11.00 -4.64 1.89
N SER A 9 -10.77 -5.93 2.12
CA SER A 9 -9.43 -6.51 2.13
C SER A 9 -8.75 -6.36 0.77
N PHE A 10 -9.48 -6.63 -0.31
CA PHE A 10 -8.97 -6.51 -1.68
C PHE A 10 -8.60 -5.04 -1.99
N TYR A 11 -9.49 -4.11 -1.69
CA TYR A 11 -9.25 -2.69 -1.93
C TYR A 11 -8.05 -2.18 -1.13
N ARG A 12 -7.90 -2.64 0.11
CA ARG A 12 -6.76 -2.26 0.95
C ARG A 12 -5.45 -2.70 0.32
N ARG A 13 -5.39 -3.92 -0.19
CA ARG A 13 -4.20 -4.42 -0.87
C ARG A 13 -3.88 -3.61 -2.12
N LEU A 14 -4.88 -3.31 -2.93
CA LEU A 14 -4.68 -2.49 -4.14
C LEU A 14 -4.17 -1.10 -3.77
N TYR A 15 -4.77 -0.48 -2.75
CA TYR A 15 -4.39 0.86 -2.35
C TYR A 15 -2.97 0.90 -1.77
N VAL A 16 -2.61 -0.07 -0.95
CA VAL A 16 -1.25 -0.15 -0.39
C VAL A 16 -0.23 -0.40 -1.49
N ALA A 17 -0.54 -1.26 -2.46
CA ALA A 17 0.35 -1.46 -3.61
C ALA A 17 0.55 -0.14 -4.37
N TYR A 18 -0.53 0.61 -4.56
CA TYR A 18 -0.44 1.93 -5.19
C TYR A 18 0.47 2.87 -4.40
N LEU A 19 0.32 2.91 -3.06
CA LEU A 19 1.16 3.75 -2.21
C LEU A 19 2.64 3.40 -2.39
N VAL A 20 2.96 2.11 -2.39
CA VAL A 20 4.34 1.67 -2.61
C VAL A 20 4.85 2.16 -3.96
N SER A 21 4.04 2.07 -5.00
CA SER A 21 4.41 2.51 -6.34
C SER A 21 4.66 4.04 -6.40
N GLN A 22 4.10 4.78 -5.46
CA GLN A 22 4.25 6.24 -5.38
C GLN A 22 5.36 6.67 -4.41
N GLY A 23 6.12 5.73 -3.89
CA GLY A 23 7.22 6.04 -2.98
C GLY A 23 6.83 6.06 -1.51
N ILE A 24 5.57 5.79 -1.18
CA ILE A 24 5.13 5.63 0.20
C ILE A 24 5.37 4.15 0.55
N ALA A 25 6.62 3.83 0.83
CA ALA A 25 7.13 2.46 0.70
C ALA A 25 7.77 1.92 1.97
N SER A 26 7.34 2.40 3.12
CA SER A 26 7.76 1.86 4.42
C SER A 26 6.54 1.66 5.30
N ILE A 27 6.68 0.82 6.32
CA ILE A 27 5.59 0.61 7.27
C ILE A 27 5.16 1.94 7.92
N PRO A 28 6.10 2.75 8.46
CA PRO A 28 5.71 4.04 9.04
C PRO A 28 5.02 4.97 8.02
N ALA A 29 5.50 5.00 6.78
CA ALA A 29 4.91 5.87 5.76
C ALA A 29 3.50 5.42 5.40
N VAL A 30 3.26 4.10 5.30
CA VAL A 30 1.92 3.57 5.03
C VAL A 30 0.97 3.90 6.18
N ILE A 31 1.44 3.76 7.41
CA ILE A 31 0.65 4.12 8.59
C ILE A 31 0.29 5.61 8.56
N ALA A 32 1.28 6.46 8.26
CA ALA A 32 1.05 7.91 8.18
C ALA A 32 0.00 8.27 7.11
N ALA A 33 0.04 7.56 5.98
CA ALA A 33 -0.87 7.83 4.86
C ALA A 33 -2.29 7.32 5.09
N THR A 34 -2.46 6.29 5.91
CA THR A 34 -3.76 5.60 6.03
C THR A 34 -4.35 5.61 7.43
N GLY A 35 -3.51 5.70 8.45
CA GLY A 35 -3.98 5.57 9.84
C GLY A 35 -4.20 4.12 10.26
N MET A 36 -3.88 3.14 9.42
CA MET A 36 -4.09 1.75 9.79
C MET A 36 -3.10 1.32 10.87
N PRO A 37 -3.47 0.34 11.71
CA PRO A 37 -2.53 -0.20 12.69
C PRO A 37 -1.30 -0.82 12.03
N ARG A 38 -0.18 -0.82 12.74
CA ARG A 38 1.08 -1.37 12.22
C ARG A 38 0.91 -2.81 11.74
N ARG A 39 0.22 -3.64 12.52
CA ARG A 39 0.02 -5.03 12.13
C ARG A 39 -0.75 -5.16 10.83
N THR A 40 -1.78 -4.32 10.66
CA THR A 40 -2.55 -4.31 9.42
C THR A 40 -1.67 -3.93 8.23
N ALA A 41 -0.79 -2.93 8.40
CA ALA A 41 0.14 -2.52 7.35
C ALA A 41 1.08 -3.66 6.99
N GLN A 42 1.66 -4.33 8.00
CA GLN A 42 2.55 -5.46 7.77
C GLN A 42 1.84 -6.61 7.07
N ASP A 43 0.66 -6.98 7.55
CA ASP A 43 -0.11 -8.08 6.97
C ASP A 43 -0.53 -7.78 5.53
N THR A 44 -0.91 -6.53 5.27
CA THR A 44 -1.33 -6.12 3.92
C THR A 44 -0.15 -6.21 2.94
N LEU A 45 1.02 -5.68 3.33
CA LEU A 45 2.21 -5.77 2.47
C LEU A 45 2.62 -7.22 2.23
N SER A 46 2.57 -8.06 3.27
CA SER A 46 2.88 -9.47 3.13
C SER A 46 1.88 -10.20 2.24
N ALA A 47 0.64 -9.75 2.22
CA ALA A 47 -0.43 -10.40 1.46
C ALA A 47 -0.49 -9.99 0.00
N LEU A 48 0.33 -9.03 -0.45
CA LEU A 48 0.34 -8.63 -1.86
C LEU A 48 0.67 -9.81 -2.77
N GLY A 49 1.50 -10.74 -2.29
CA GLY A 49 1.82 -11.95 -3.04
C GLY A 49 0.61 -12.83 -3.32
N GLU A 50 -0.43 -12.76 -2.50
CA GLU A 50 -1.66 -13.51 -2.73
C GLU A 50 -2.41 -13.01 -3.98
N LEU A 51 -2.08 -11.81 -4.45
CA LEU A 51 -2.63 -11.25 -5.68
C LEU A 51 -1.64 -11.40 -6.84
N ASP A 52 -0.56 -12.14 -6.64
CA ASP A 52 0.55 -12.28 -7.59
C ASP A 52 1.26 -10.95 -7.86
N ILE A 53 1.14 -10.01 -6.94
CA ILE A 53 1.91 -8.76 -6.98
C ILE A 53 3.26 -9.04 -6.32
N VAL A 54 4.34 -8.75 -7.03
CA VAL A 54 5.69 -8.94 -6.50
C VAL A 54 6.14 -7.64 -5.83
N CYS A 55 6.18 -7.66 -4.51
CA CYS A 55 6.59 -6.52 -3.70
C CYS A 55 7.64 -7.02 -2.71
N GLU A 56 8.83 -6.44 -2.76
CA GLU A 56 9.97 -6.90 -1.97
C GLU A 56 10.52 -5.76 -1.13
N PHE A 57 11.01 -6.09 0.06
CA PHE A 57 11.71 -5.12 0.86
C PHE A 57 13.18 -5.09 0.44
N GLU A 58 13.65 -3.92 0.07
CA GLU A 58 15.01 -3.73 -0.39
C GLU A 58 15.78 -2.92 0.65
N HIS A 59 16.81 -3.54 1.23
CA HIS A 59 17.64 -2.87 2.23
C HIS A 59 18.51 -1.80 1.57
N GLU A 60 18.67 -0.69 2.27
CA GLU A 60 19.58 0.36 1.81
C GLU A 60 21.02 -0.13 1.99
N GLU A 61 21.84 -0.01 0.95
CA GLU A 61 23.22 -0.45 0.96
C GLU A 61 24.02 0.31 2.03
N GLY A 62 24.75 -0.44 2.84
CA GLY A 62 25.57 0.14 3.90
C GLY A 62 24.79 0.57 5.13
N ALA A 63 23.48 0.47 5.11
CA ALA A 63 22.64 0.84 6.24
C ALA A 63 22.47 -0.34 7.19
N ARG A 64 22.02 -0.04 8.40
CA ARG A 64 21.67 -1.08 9.36
C ARG A 64 20.45 -1.83 8.84
N HIS A 65 20.28 -3.08 9.27
CA HIS A 65 19.11 -3.86 8.91
C HIS A 65 17.83 -3.08 9.31
N ASN A 66 16.74 -3.30 8.61
CA ASN A 66 15.45 -2.64 8.75
C ASN A 66 15.41 -1.23 8.16
N ILE A 67 16.50 -0.73 7.59
CA ILE A 67 16.49 0.52 6.83
C ILE A 67 16.42 0.15 5.35
N GLY A 68 15.42 0.68 4.67
CA GLY A 68 15.19 0.41 3.27
C GLY A 68 13.78 0.77 2.88
N ALA A 69 13.33 0.24 1.77
CA ALA A 69 11.99 0.52 1.27
C ALA A 69 11.44 -0.71 0.54
N TYR A 70 10.11 -0.80 0.53
CA TYR A 70 9.45 -1.79 -0.31
C TYR A 70 9.52 -1.34 -1.75
N VAL A 71 9.72 -2.28 -2.66
CA VAL A 71 9.78 -2.01 -4.09
C VAL A 71 8.76 -2.92 -4.77
N LEU A 72 7.87 -2.34 -5.54
CA LEU A 72 6.89 -3.09 -6.29
C LEU A 72 7.50 -3.44 -7.64
N ARG A 73 7.77 -4.73 -7.83
CA ARG A 73 8.46 -5.24 -9.03
C ARG A 73 7.52 -5.59 -10.17
N ASP A 74 6.34 -6.12 -9.82
CA ASP A 74 5.40 -6.62 -10.81
C ASP A 74 3.99 -6.54 -10.23
N TRP A 75 3.08 -6.00 -11.02
CA TRP A 75 1.68 -5.90 -10.62
C TRP A 75 0.90 -7.20 -10.84
N GLY A 76 1.53 -8.21 -11.48
CA GLY A 76 0.85 -9.47 -11.77
C GLY A 76 -0.38 -9.27 -12.64
N PRO A 77 -1.52 -9.88 -12.28
CA PRO A 77 -2.74 -9.74 -13.06
C PRO A 77 -3.48 -8.42 -12.83
N ILE A 78 -2.97 -7.57 -11.92
CA ILE A 78 -3.61 -6.30 -11.59
C ILE A 78 -3.13 -5.22 -12.56
N ASP A 79 -4.08 -4.50 -13.15
CA ASP A 79 -3.76 -3.40 -14.08
C ASP A 79 -3.39 -2.15 -13.28
N PRO A 80 -2.11 -1.72 -13.32
CA PRO A 80 -1.68 -0.54 -12.57
C PRO A 80 -2.39 0.74 -13.03
N ASP A 81 -2.76 0.84 -14.29
CA ASP A 81 -3.47 2.02 -14.79
C ASP A 81 -4.87 2.10 -14.19
N TRP A 82 -5.54 0.96 -14.05
CA TRP A 82 -6.85 0.92 -13.40
C TRP A 82 -6.73 1.38 -11.94
N VAL A 83 -5.73 0.86 -11.24
CA VAL A 83 -5.51 1.21 -9.83
C VAL A 83 -5.24 2.70 -9.68
N ALA A 84 -4.37 3.25 -10.53
CA ALA A 84 -4.04 4.67 -10.47
C ALA A 84 -5.27 5.54 -10.75
N ALA A 85 -6.07 5.15 -11.75
CA ALA A 85 -7.29 5.89 -12.10
C ALA A 85 -8.34 5.83 -11.00
N HIS A 86 -8.34 4.76 -10.20
CA HIS A 86 -9.34 4.54 -9.16
C HIS A 86 -8.79 4.77 -7.74
N ALA A 87 -7.55 5.24 -7.61
CA ALA A 87 -6.90 5.38 -6.31
C ALA A 87 -7.71 6.25 -5.35
N GLU A 88 -8.25 7.37 -5.84
CA GLU A 88 -9.05 8.25 -5.01
C GLU A 88 -10.35 7.57 -4.55
N ALA A 89 -11.00 6.83 -5.44
CA ALA A 89 -12.21 6.09 -5.08
C ALA A 89 -11.90 5.00 -4.05
N LEU A 90 -10.77 4.32 -4.20
CA LEU A 90 -10.32 3.31 -3.24
C LEU A 90 -10.08 3.94 -1.87
N ARG A 91 -9.37 5.06 -1.86
CA ARG A 91 -9.09 5.80 -0.62
C ARG A 91 -10.39 6.16 0.10
N GLN A 92 -11.34 6.73 -0.64
CA GLN A 92 -12.63 7.15 -0.06
C GLN A 92 -13.41 5.96 0.45
N ALA A 93 -13.46 4.87 -0.30
CA ALA A 93 -14.17 3.67 0.10
C ALA A 93 -13.59 3.07 1.38
N LEU A 94 -12.28 3.18 1.57
CA LEU A 94 -11.58 2.68 2.76
C LEU A 94 -11.59 3.67 3.92
N GLY A 95 -12.00 4.91 3.68
CA GLY A 95 -12.06 5.92 4.72
C GLY A 95 -10.71 6.51 5.11
N TYR A 96 -9.73 6.43 4.24
CA TYR A 96 -8.38 6.95 4.53
C TYR A 96 -8.28 8.44 4.20
N PRO A 97 -7.34 9.16 4.85
CA PRO A 97 -7.18 10.59 4.59
C PRO A 97 -6.60 10.86 3.20
N PRO A 98 -6.81 12.08 2.66
CA PRO A 98 -6.19 12.48 1.39
C PRO A 98 -4.67 12.42 1.48
N LEU A 99 -4.02 11.98 0.39
CA LEU A 99 -2.56 11.85 0.36
C LEU A 99 -1.85 13.19 0.52
N ASP A 100 -2.40 14.26 -0.05
CA ASP A 100 -1.83 15.61 0.08
C ASP A 100 -1.70 16.01 1.54
N GLU A 101 -2.71 15.71 2.34
CA GLU A 101 -2.72 16.01 3.77
C GLU A 101 -1.67 15.16 4.50
N ALA A 102 -1.55 13.89 4.13
CA ALA A 102 -0.59 12.99 4.75
C ALA A 102 0.85 13.36 4.40
N LEU A 103 1.09 13.84 3.18
CA LEU A 103 2.43 14.14 2.68
C LEU A 103 2.95 15.50 3.13
N THR A 104 2.10 16.39 3.61
CA THR A 104 2.51 17.71 4.06
C THR A 104 2.90 17.77 5.53
N GLN A 105 2.91 16.67 6.21
CA GLN A 105 3.24 16.59 7.63
C GLN A 105 4.69 16.25 7.90
#